data_442c486964ca0d5ab2f0a5ed9daae173
#
_entry.id   442c486964ca0d5ab2f0a5ed9daae173
#
_cell.length_a   1.000
_cell.length_b   1.000
_cell.length_c   1.000
_cell.angle_alpha   90.00
_cell.angle_beta   90.00
_cell.angle_gamma   90.00
#
_symmetry.space_group_name_H-M   'P 1'
#
loop_
_entity.id
_entity.type
_entity.pdbx_description
1 polymer ?
#
loop_
_entity_poly.entity_id
_entity_poly.type
_entity_poly.pdbx_seq_one_letter_code
_entity_poly.pdbx_strand_id
1 'polypeptide(L)'
;MMKFLLAALAAFFLLTAPAHAGPSYFDNTGRSDVLSGGVRQIPIQTPKGTFKVWTKRVGNNPTIKVLLLHGGPGATHEYFEAFDSYFPGAGIEYYYYDQLGSAYSDQPDDPSLLDTARFVEEVEQVRKALGLDNKNFYLLGHSWGGILAIEYALKYQQNLKGLIISNMMASIPAYNEYANKVLMPKMDQKVLAEIKQLEADKKYTDPRYMDLLLANHYVYHVLRMPPDQWPEPVNRSFARLNQKVYVPMQGPSELGASGILENWDRVKDLPKITVPTLVIGAEYDTMDPVHMKMMSQKLKQGSYLYCPKGSHMAMYDDQQTYFKGLIGFLQKTDKKAAK
;
A
#
# COMPACT_ATOMS: atom_id res chain seq x y z
N MET A 1 -47.21 -36.48 -63.22
CA MET A 1 -46.80 -35.07 -63.34
C MET A 1 -46.69 -34.53 -61.92
N MET A 2 -45.50 -34.43 -61.41
CA MET A 2 -45.22 -34.04 -60.01
C MET A 2 -44.72 -32.61 -60.04
N LYS A 3 -45.47 -31.68 -59.38
CA LYS A 3 -45.07 -30.27 -59.27
C LYS A 3 -44.21 -30.07 -58.00
N PHE A 4 -42.94 -29.71 -58.20
CA PHE A 4 -42.05 -29.28 -57.11
C PHE A 4 -42.39 -27.86 -56.69
N LEU A 5 -42.73 -27.67 -55.41
CA LEU A 5 -42.75 -26.36 -54.78
C LEU A 5 -41.33 -26.06 -54.23
N LEU A 6 -40.65 -25.06 -54.76
CA LEU A 6 -39.48 -24.49 -54.15
C LEU A 6 -39.92 -23.50 -53.06
N ALA A 7 -39.63 -23.80 -51.81
CA ALA A 7 -39.75 -22.82 -50.72
C ALA A 7 -38.39 -22.11 -50.59
N ALA A 8 -38.38 -20.79 -50.86
CA ALA A 8 -37.20 -19.95 -50.65
C ALA A 8 -37.12 -19.59 -49.14
N LEU A 9 -36.11 -20.13 -48.46
CA LEU A 9 -35.74 -19.69 -47.09
C LEU A 9 -34.91 -18.41 -47.18
N ALA A 10 -35.53 -17.26 -46.85
CA ALA A 10 -34.79 -16.01 -46.66
C ALA A 10 -34.11 -16.07 -45.29
N ALA A 11 -32.81 -16.30 -45.28
CA ALA A 11 -32.02 -16.16 -44.07
C ALA A 11 -31.80 -14.67 -43.75
N PHE A 12 -32.45 -14.17 -42.76
CA PHE A 12 -32.15 -12.86 -42.16
C PHE A 12 -30.83 -12.96 -41.39
N PHE A 13 -29.74 -12.53 -42.02
CA PHE A 13 -28.51 -12.24 -41.28
C PHE A 13 -28.74 -10.94 -40.49
N LEU A 14 -29.07 -11.06 -39.22
CA LEU A 14 -28.91 -9.99 -38.24
C LEU A 14 -27.42 -9.70 -38.11
N LEU A 15 -26.94 -8.69 -38.82
CA LEU A 15 -25.64 -8.05 -38.57
C LEU A 15 -25.74 -7.40 -37.18
N THR A 16 -25.44 -8.15 -36.14
CA THR A 16 -25.13 -7.55 -34.83
C THR A 16 -23.82 -6.82 -35.02
N ALA A 17 -23.87 -5.47 -35.07
CA ALA A 17 -22.67 -4.68 -34.94
C ALA A 17 -21.90 -5.13 -33.69
N PRO A 18 -20.59 -5.35 -33.74
CA PRO A 18 -19.83 -5.71 -32.56
C PRO A 18 -20.02 -4.55 -31.57
N ALA A 19 -20.64 -4.85 -30.41
CA ALA A 19 -20.61 -3.94 -29.30
C ALA A 19 -19.12 -3.59 -29.09
N HIS A 20 -18.78 -2.29 -29.12
CA HIS A 20 -17.46 -1.83 -28.78
C HIS A 20 -17.22 -2.28 -27.33
N ALA A 21 -16.64 -3.45 -27.16
CA ALA A 21 -16.13 -3.86 -25.86
C ALA A 21 -15.11 -2.81 -25.46
N GLY A 22 -15.30 -2.22 -24.27
CA GLY A 22 -14.30 -1.33 -23.70
C GLY A 22 -12.93 -2.04 -23.65
N PRO A 23 -11.84 -1.30 -23.39
CA PRO A 23 -10.51 -1.89 -23.42
C PRO A 23 -10.44 -3.12 -22.49
N SER A 24 -9.93 -4.23 -23.04
CA SER A 24 -9.73 -5.46 -22.27
C SER A 24 -8.77 -5.22 -21.11
N TYR A 25 -9.00 -5.87 -19.98
CA TYR A 25 -8.07 -5.82 -18.83
C TYR A 25 -6.61 -6.13 -19.24
N PHE A 26 -6.41 -7.03 -20.19
CA PHE A 26 -5.10 -7.42 -20.70
C PHE A 26 -4.63 -6.62 -21.92
N ASP A 27 -5.37 -5.61 -22.34
CA ASP A 27 -5.00 -4.81 -23.51
C ASP A 27 -3.79 -3.92 -23.21
N ASN A 28 -2.69 -4.13 -23.93
CA ASN A 28 -1.46 -3.35 -23.85
C ASN A 28 -1.29 -2.36 -25.02
N THR A 29 -2.25 -2.27 -25.94
CA THR A 29 -2.16 -1.40 -27.10
C THR A 29 -1.99 0.06 -26.71
N GLY A 30 -1.07 0.75 -27.37
CA GLY A 30 -0.78 2.17 -27.10
C GLY A 30 0.05 2.46 -25.84
N ARG A 31 0.58 1.45 -25.18
CA ARG A 31 1.53 1.64 -24.07
C ARG A 31 2.95 1.76 -24.58
N SER A 32 3.71 2.72 -24.06
CA SER A 32 5.14 2.88 -24.36
C SER A 32 6.01 1.77 -23.76
N ASP A 33 5.48 1.00 -22.79
CA ASP A 33 6.18 0.02 -21.97
C ASP A 33 5.70 -1.42 -22.19
N VAL A 34 5.07 -1.71 -23.34
CA VAL A 34 4.52 -3.05 -23.69
C VAL A 34 5.57 -4.16 -23.54
N LEU A 35 6.78 -3.92 -24.00
CA LEU A 35 7.88 -4.92 -23.98
C LEU A 35 8.47 -5.10 -22.57
N SER A 36 8.33 -4.11 -21.67
CA SER A 36 8.82 -4.19 -20.29
C SER A 36 7.78 -4.71 -19.30
N GLY A 37 6.59 -5.09 -19.77
CA GLY A 37 5.52 -5.61 -18.93
C GLY A 37 4.91 -4.58 -17.99
N GLY A 38 4.87 -3.32 -18.40
CA GLY A 38 4.28 -2.21 -17.63
C GLY A 38 5.27 -1.43 -16.78
N VAL A 39 6.57 -1.77 -16.81
CA VAL A 39 7.61 -1.09 -16.05
C VAL A 39 7.94 0.28 -16.65
N ARG A 40 8.08 1.29 -15.75
CA ARG A 40 8.55 2.63 -16.10
C ARG A 40 9.54 3.13 -15.05
N GLN A 41 10.57 3.82 -15.53
CA GLN A 41 11.47 4.64 -14.71
C GLN A 41 11.00 6.09 -14.85
N ILE A 42 10.38 6.64 -13.81
CA ILE A 42 9.80 7.99 -13.82
C ILE A 42 10.83 8.97 -13.25
N PRO A 43 11.26 9.98 -14.03
CA PRO A 43 12.11 11.04 -13.49
C PRO A 43 11.31 11.92 -12.52
N ILE A 44 11.86 12.15 -11.35
CA ILE A 44 11.32 13.05 -10.32
C ILE A 44 12.31 14.16 -10.03
N GLN A 45 11.81 15.37 -9.76
CA GLN A 45 12.59 16.51 -9.34
C GLN A 45 12.64 16.58 -7.81
N THR A 46 13.83 16.75 -7.27
CA THR A 46 14.06 16.94 -5.83
C THR A 46 14.94 18.19 -5.62
N PRO A 47 15.06 18.72 -4.38
CA PRO A 47 16.01 19.80 -4.09
C PRO A 47 17.47 19.46 -4.39
N LYS A 48 17.78 18.18 -4.58
CA LYS A 48 19.15 17.66 -4.86
C LYS A 48 19.34 17.20 -6.31
N GLY A 49 18.39 17.48 -7.18
CA GLY A 49 18.46 17.11 -8.59
C GLY A 49 17.37 16.10 -9.00
N THR A 50 17.57 15.56 -10.19
CA THR A 50 16.63 14.61 -10.80
C THR A 50 17.07 13.19 -10.47
N PHE A 51 16.13 12.40 -9.96
CA PHE A 51 16.29 10.96 -9.71
C PHE A 51 15.19 10.19 -10.46
N LYS A 52 15.37 8.87 -10.57
CA LYS A 52 14.38 7.99 -11.19
C LYS A 52 13.73 7.09 -10.13
N VAL A 53 12.41 7.01 -10.17
CA VAL A 53 11.66 6.05 -9.37
C VAL A 53 10.99 5.01 -10.26
N TRP A 54 10.97 3.77 -9.77
CA TRP A 54 10.48 2.63 -10.50
C TRP A 54 8.99 2.42 -10.22
N THR A 55 8.21 2.14 -11.28
CA THR A 55 6.82 1.72 -11.21
C THR A 55 6.54 0.57 -12.15
N LYS A 56 5.55 -0.28 -11.81
CA LYS A 56 5.04 -1.32 -12.70
C LYS A 56 3.52 -1.30 -12.68
N ARG A 57 2.91 -1.15 -13.86
CA ARG A 57 1.46 -1.23 -14.04
C ARG A 57 1.04 -2.67 -14.28
N VAL A 58 -0.03 -3.10 -13.62
CA VAL A 58 -0.71 -4.36 -13.85
C VAL A 58 -2.17 -4.08 -14.19
N GLY A 59 -2.64 -4.69 -15.27
CA GLY A 59 -4.02 -4.56 -15.74
C GLY A 59 -4.31 -3.29 -16.54
N ASN A 60 -5.59 -3.12 -16.87
CA ASN A 60 -6.15 -1.98 -17.57
C ASN A 60 -7.59 -1.75 -17.08
N ASN A 61 -7.84 -0.62 -16.42
CA ASN A 61 -9.17 -0.24 -15.95
C ASN A 61 -9.33 1.28 -16.07
N PRO A 62 -10.41 1.78 -16.70
CA PRO A 62 -10.58 3.22 -16.93
C PRO A 62 -10.87 4.01 -15.64
N THR A 63 -11.49 3.38 -14.62
CA THR A 63 -12.07 4.08 -13.47
C THR A 63 -11.54 3.64 -12.11
N ILE A 64 -10.87 2.47 -12.02
CA ILE A 64 -10.27 1.98 -10.76
C ILE A 64 -8.78 1.71 -10.99
N LYS A 65 -7.93 2.65 -10.58
CA LYS A 65 -6.47 2.58 -10.66
C LYS A 65 -5.87 2.83 -9.29
N VAL A 66 -5.20 1.83 -8.73
CA VAL A 66 -4.67 1.89 -7.36
C VAL A 66 -3.16 2.04 -7.40
N LEU A 67 -2.62 3.14 -6.86
CA LEU A 67 -1.19 3.27 -6.59
C LEU A 67 -0.88 2.74 -5.19
N LEU A 68 0.06 1.81 -5.08
CA LEU A 68 0.44 1.14 -3.84
C LEU A 68 1.69 1.81 -3.24
N LEU A 69 1.53 2.45 -2.08
CA LEU A 69 2.63 3.04 -1.32
C LEU A 69 3.10 2.05 -0.25
N HIS A 70 4.30 1.52 -0.43
CA HIS A 70 4.91 0.58 0.52
C HIS A 70 5.32 1.25 1.83
N GLY A 71 5.53 0.42 2.84
CA GLY A 71 5.96 0.79 4.17
C GLY A 71 7.48 0.93 4.33
N GLY A 72 7.94 0.73 5.52
CA GLY A 72 9.28 1.00 6.00
C GLY A 72 9.29 2.28 6.84
N PRO A 73 9.79 3.44 6.35
CA PRO A 73 10.21 3.78 4.97
C PRO A 73 11.42 2.98 4.48
N GLY A 74 11.64 2.98 3.16
CA GLY A 74 12.78 2.25 2.59
C GLY A 74 12.57 0.74 2.40
N ALA A 75 11.34 0.21 2.63
CA ALA A 75 10.97 -1.13 2.20
C ALA A 75 10.82 -1.18 0.66
N THR A 76 10.15 -2.18 0.12
CA THR A 76 10.01 -2.36 -1.32
C THR A 76 8.56 -2.72 -1.66
N HIS A 77 8.18 -2.62 -2.96
CA HIS A 77 6.85 -3.01 -3.42
C HIS A 77 6.56 -4.51 -3.27
N GLU A 78 7.58 -5.36 -3.14
CA GLU A 78 7.49 -6.80 -3.32
C GLU A 78 6.46 -7.47 -2.40
N TYR A 79 6.32 -7.03 -1.15
CA TYR A 79 5.32 -7.62 -0.27
C TYR A 79 3.86 -7.32 -0.69
N PHE A 80 3.65 -6.40 -1.63
CA PHE A 80 2.33 -6.22 -2.26
C PHE A 80 2.02 -7.25 -3.35
N GLU A 81 2.91 -8.20 -3.68
CA GLU A 81 2.63 -9.22 -4.68
C GLU A 81 1.44 -10.12 -4.32
N ALA A 82 0.99 -10.14 -3.05
CA ALA A 82 -0.29 -10.72 -2.67
C ALA A 82 -1.49 -10.17 -3.47
N PHE A 83 -1.40 -8.92 -3.95
CA PHE A 83 -2.44 -8.26 -4.75
C PHE A 83 -2.65 -8.93 -6.11
N ASP A 84 -1.61 -9.56 -6.68
CA ASP A 84 -1.67 -10.30 -7.95
C ASP A 84 -2.67 -11.46 -7.92
N SER A 85 -2.95 -12.00 -6.74
CA SER A 85 -3.92 -13.09 -6.55
C SER A 85 -5.37 -12.62 -6.52
N TYR A 86 -5.65 -11.32 -6.36
CA TYR A 86 -7.00 -10.80 -6.13
C TYR A 86 -7.43 -9.70 -7.10
N PHE A 87 -6.57 -8.71 -7.36
CA PHE A 87 -6.94 -7.55 -8.16
C PHE A 87 -7.22 -7.87 -9.63
N PRO A 88 -6.45 -8.75 -10.32
CA PRO A 88 -6.76 -9.16 -11.69
C PRO A 88 -8.14 -9.78 -11.82
N GLY A 89 -8.52 -10.68 -10.91
CA GLY A 89 -9.83 -11.32 -10.90
C GLY A 89 -11.00 -10.34 -10.64
N ALA A 90 -10.73 -9.20 -10.00
CA ALA A 90 -11.67 -8.12 -9.78
C ALA A 90 -11.63 -7.03 -10.88
N GLY A 91 -10.78 -7.17 -11.89
CA GLY A 91 -10.60 -6.21 -12.98
C GLY A 91 -9.99 -4.87 -12.55
N ILE A 92 -9.25 -4.83 -11.45
CA ILE A 92 -8.66 -3.60 -10.89
C ILE A 92 -7.28 -3.39 -11.47
N GLU A 93 -7.02 -2.19 -12.04
CA GLU A 93 -5.68 -1.77 -12.44
C GLU A 93 -4.92 -1.26 -11.21
N TYR A 94 -3.65 -1.63 -11.08
CA TYR A 94 -2.83 -1.18 -9.97
C TYR A 94 -1.38 -0.99 -10.37
N TYR A 95 -0.67 -0.21 -9.53
CA TYR A 95 0.71 0.17 -9.77
C TYR A 95 1.55 -0.18 -8.55
N TYR A 96 2.53 -1.04 -8.75
CA TYR A 96 3.67 -1.13 -7.86
C TYR A 96 4.54 0.10 -8.02
N TYR A 97 5.12 0.54 -6.94
CA TYR A 97 5.96 1.72 -6.90
C TYR A 97 7.03 1.56 -5.82
N ASP A 98 8.28 1.67 -6.19
CA ASP A 98 9.40 1.80 -5.25
C ASP A 98 9.70 3.28 -5.06
N GLN A 99 9.55 3.76 -3.82
CA GLN A 99 9.85 5.15 -3.47
C GLN A 99 11.37 5.42 -3.59
N LEU A 100 11.77 6.67 -3.73
CA LEU A 100 13.20 7.04 -3.78
C LEU A 100 13.94 6.48 -2.56
N GLY A 101 15.04 5.80 -2.78
CA GLY A 101 15.78 5.07 -1.75
C GLY A 101 15.37 3.61 -1.60
N SER A 102 14.45 3.09 -2.41
CA SER A 102 13.92 1.73 -2.32
C SER A 102 14.20 0.93 -3.58
N ALA A 103 14.53 -0.36 -3.42
CA ALA A 103 14.63 -1.41 -4.44
C ALA A 103 15.14 -0.95 -5.82
N TYR A 104 14.27 -0.85 -6.83
CA TYR A 104 14.61 -0.54 -8.22
C TYR A 104 14.63 0.96 -8.55
N SER A 105 14.31 1.82 -7.59
CA SER A 105 14.47 3.27 -7.69
C SER A 105 15.90 3.69 -7.39
N ASP A 106 16.26 4.90 -7.80
CA ASP A 106 17.55 5.48 -7.42
C ASP A 106 17.68 5.55 -5.89
N GLN A 107 18.88 5.31 -5.39
CA GLN A 107 19.16 5.24 -3.95
C GLN A 107 20.25 6.25 -3.56
N PRO A 108 19.93 7.57 -3.57
CA PRO A 108 20.88 8.59 -3.16
C PRO A 108 21.22 8.45 -1.67
N ASP A 109 22.50 8.64 -1.35
CA ASP A 109 23.00 8.66 0.04
C ASP A 109 23.03 10.12 0.54
N ASP A 110 21.84 10.74 0.64
CA ASP A 110 21.66 12.12 1.12
C ASP A 110 20.54 12.19 2.15
N PRO A 111 20.86 12.31 3.46
CA PRO A 111 19.87 12.39 4.53
C PRO A 111 18.89 13.58 4.40
N SER A 112 19.26 14.64 3.68
CA SER A 112 18.35 15.78 3.47
C SER A 112 17.16 15.48 2.58
N LEU A 113 17.17 14.31 1.90
CA LEU A 113 16.04 13.80 1.13
C LEU A 113 15.03 13.01 1.99
N LEU A 114 15.35 12.76 3.26
CA LEU A 114 14.49 12.03 4.20
C LEU A 114 13.48 12.97 4.84
N ASP A 115 12.67 13.62 4.02
CA ASP A 115 11.61 14.55 4.43
C ASP A 115 10.25 14.11 3.90
N THR A 116 9.26 14.01 4.80
CA THR A 116 7.90 13.56 4.46
C THR A 116 7.26 14.44 3.38
N ALA A 117 7.46 15.76 3.42
CA ALA A 117 6.92 16.67 2.41
C ALA A 117 7.55 16.40 1.02
N ARG A 118 8.83 16.08 0.97
CA ARG A 118 9.51 15.68 -0.27
C ARG A 118 8.90 14.39 -0.84
N PHE A 119 8.62 13.37 0.01
CA PHE A 119 7.95 12.14 -0.44
C PHE A 119 6.54 12.42 -0.96
N VAL A 120 5.80 13.36 -0.37
CA VAL A 120 4.48 13.79 -0.89
C VAL A 120 4.60 14.38 -2.31
N GLU A 121 5.60 15.24 -2.54
CA GLU A 121 5.85 15.80 -3.89
C GLU A 121 6.27 14.72 -4.89
N GLU A 122 7.01 13.72 -4.46
CA GLU A 122 7.37 12.56 -5.26
C GLU A 122 6.12 11.80 -5.73
N VAL A 123 5.19 11.49 -4.80
CA VAL A 123 3.91 10.83 -5.16
C VAL A 123 3.12 11.66 -6.17
N GLU A 124 3.07 13.00 -6.01
CA GLU A 124 2.37 13.88 -6.97
C GLU A 124 3.01 13.86 -8.36
N GLN A 125 4.33 13.81 -8.44
CA GLN A 125 5.05 13.69 -9.71
C GLN A 125 4.79 12.33 -10.37
N VAL A 126 4.81 11.24 -9.59
CA VAL A 126 4.48 9.89 -10.06
C VAL A 126 3.04 9.82 -10.56
N ARG A 127 2.07 10.36 -9.79
CA ARG A 127 0.66 10.45 -10.21
C ARG A 127 0.52 11.13 -11.59
N LYS A 128 1.16 12.28 -11.75
CA LYS A 128 1.13 13.03 -13.02
C LYS A 128 1.72 12.23 -14.17
N ALA A 129 2.87 11.61 -13.96
CA ALA A 129 3.53 10.80 -14.98
C ALA A 129 2.72 9.56 -15.39
N LEU A 130 1.91 9.02 -14.47
CA LEU A 130 1.02 7.87 -14.72
C LEU A 130 -0.35 8.28 -15.26
N GLY A 131 -0.66 9.58 -15.38
CA GLY A 131 -1.94 10.07 -15.87
C GLY A 131 -3.12 9.72 -14.95
N LEU A 132 -2.90 9.70 -13.64
CA LEU A 132 -3.93 9.40 -12.66
C LEU A 132 -4.65 10.69 -12.22
N ASP A 133 -5.97 10.66 -12.08
CA ASP A 133 -6.78 11.81 -11.68
C ASP A 133 -8.00 11.39 -10.81
N ASN A 134 -8.79 12.35 -10.38
CA ASN A 134 -9.95 12.12 -9.51
C ASN A 134 -11.07 11.28 -10.13
N LYS A 135 -10.97 10.88 -11.40
CA LYS A 135 -11.92 9.98 -12.05
C LYS A 135 -11.53 8.52 -11.89
N ASN A 136 -10.25 8.25 -11.60
CA ASN A 136 -9.72 6.89 -11.58
C ASN A 136 -8.73 6.59 -10.44
N PHE A 137 -8.20 7.59 -9.75
CA PHE A 137 -7.06 7.45 -8.85
C PHE A 137 -7.48 7.08 -7.42
N TYR A 138 -7.10 5.89 -7.00
CA TYR A 138 -7.11 5.45 -5.61
C TYR A 138 -5.68 5.34 -5.08
N LEU A 139 -5.45 5.90 -3.89
CA LEU A 139 -4.15 5.82 -3.23
C LEU A 139 -4.27 4.88 -2.03
N LEU A 140 -3.48 3.80 -2.04
CA LEU A 140 -3.37 2.87 -0.93
C LEU A 140 -1.99 3.01 -0.29
N GLY A 141 -1.96 3.34 0.99
CA GLY A 141 -0.74 3.35 1.79
C GLY A 141 -0.79 2.32 2.91
N HIS A 142 0.25 1.50 3.00
CA HIS A 142 0.44 0.51 4.06
C HIS A 142 1.60 0.94 4.96
N SER A 143 1.42 0.86 6.30
CA SER A 143 2.46 1.22 7.25
C SER A 143 2.93 2.67 7.04
N TRP A 144 4.24 2.96 6.94
CA TRP A 144 4.74 4.28 6.51
C TRP A 144 4.02 4.83 5.27
N GLY A 145 3.69 3.97 4.30
CA GLY A 145 2.87 4.39 3.15
C GLY A 145 1.51 4.96 3.56
N GLY A 146 0.96 4.57 4.71
CA GLY A 146 -0.25 5.15 5.30
C GLY A 146 -0.04 6.58 5.82
N ILE A 147 1.10 6.86 6.45
CA ILE A 147 1.51 8.24 6.80
C ILE A 147 1.58 9.08 5.54
N LEU A 148 2.30 8.59 4.53
CA LEU A 148 2.48 9.28 3.26
C LEU A 148 1.14 9.53 2.54
N ALA A 149 0.22 8.56 2.59
CA ALA A 149 -1.12 8.69 2.02
C ALA A 149 -1.98 9.74 2.75
N ILE A 150 -1.89 9.83 4.08
CA ILE A 150 -2.56 10.87 4.88
C ILE A 150 -2.00 12.25 4.50
N GLU A 151 -0.69 12.43 4.47
CA GLU A 151 -0.04 13.71 4.11
C GLU A 151 -0.38 14.11 2.67
N TYR A 152 -0.36 13.15 1.73
CA TYR A 152 -0.78 13.39 0.36
C TYR A 152 -2.24 13.84 0.29
N ALA A 153 -3.16 13.18 0.99
CA ALA A 153 -4.56 13.54 1.01
C ALA A 153 -4.79 14.94 1.60
N LEU A 154 -4.10 15.29 2.68
CA LEU A 154 -4.20 16.63 3.28
C LEU A 154 -3.79 17.75 2.32
N LYS A 155 -2.90 17.47 1.37
CA LYS A 155 -2.40 18.45 0.39
C LYS A 155 -3.10 18.36 -0.96
N TYR A 156 -3.39 17.13 -1.46
CA TYR A 156 -3.75 16.87 -2.84
C TYR A 156 -5.02 16.02 -3.01
N GLN A 157 -5.90 15.94 -2.01
CA GLN A 157 -7.09 15.08 -2.06
C GLN A 157 -8.02 15.35 -3.25
N GLN A 158 -7.97 16.55 -3.85
CA GLN A 158 -8.76 16.90 -5.05
C GLN A 158 -8.40 16.01 -6.27
N ASN A 159 -7.24 15.36 -6.25
CA ASN A 159 -6.79 14.42 -7.28
C ASN A 159 -7.23 12.98 -7.02
N LEU A 160 -7.76 12.69 -5.82
CA LEU A 160 -8.13 11.34 -5.41
C LEU A 160 -9.60 11.05 -5.69
N LYS A 161 -9.89 9.84 -6.16
CA LYS A 161 -11.21 9.23 -6.16
C LYS A 161 -11.51 8.52 -4.84
N GLY A 162 -10.51 7.96 -4.20
CA GLY A 162 -10.59 7.36 -2.89
C GLY A 162 -9.22 7.14 -2.25
N LEU A 163 -9.21 6.99 -0.93
CA LEU A 163 -8.03 6.81 -0.09
C LEU A 163 -8.15 5.51 0.70
N ILE A 164 -7.06 4.76 0.82
CA ILE A 164 -6.98 3.58 1.68
C ILE A 164 -5.77 3.73 2.60
N ILE A 165 -6.02 3.69 3.91
CA ILE A 165 -5.01 3.70 4.97
C ILE A 165 -5.00 2.29 5.56
N SER A 166 -3.97 1.53 5.25
CA SER A 166 -3.84 0.13 5.65
C SER A 166 -2.81 -0.02 6.76
N ASN A 167 -3.25 -0.53 7.91
CA ASN A 167 -2.38 -0.92 9.01
C ASN A 167 -1.45 0.23 9.44
N MET A 168 -2.04 1.43 9.65
CA MET A 168 -1.30 2.61 10.11
C MET A 168 -2.18 3.53 10.95
N MET A 169 -1.62 3.99 12.06
CA MET A 169 -2.23 4.98 12.95
C MET A 169 -1.97 6.41 12.44
N ALA A 170 -2.82 7.36 12.83
CA ALA A 170 -2.65 8.78 12.49
C ALA A 170 -1.77 9.54 13.50
N SER A 171 -1.08 8.84 14.40
CA SER A 171 -0.24 9.43 15.44
C SER A 171 0.87 8.44 15.83
N ILE A 172 2.12 8.84 15.65
CA ILE A 172 3.28 8.08 16.13
C ILE A 172 3.40 8.14 17.66
N PRO A 173 3.14 9.26 18.36
CA PRO A 173 3.04 9.23 19.81
C PRO A 173 2.05 8.19 20.36
N ALA A 174 0.87 8.05 19.73
CA ALA A 174 -0.11 7.03 20.11
C ALA A 174 0.37 5.61 19.78
N TYR A 175 1.07 5.41 18.65
CA TYR A 175 1.72 4.14 18.33
C TYR A 175 2.77 3.76 19.38
N ASN A 176 3.64 4.70 19.75
CA ASN A 176 4.64 4.49 20.80
C ASN A 176 3.98 4.16 22.15
N GLU A 177 2.89 4.82 22.48
CA GLU A 177 2.12 4.51 23.69
C GLU A 177 1.56 3.09 23.67
N TYR A 178 0.95 2.66 22.55
CA TYR A 178 0.44 1.30 22.37
C TYR A 178 1.56 0.26 22.47
N ALA A 179 2.67 0.48 21.78
CA ALA A 179 3.85 -0.40 21.86
C ALA A 179 4.35 -0.56 23.31
N ASN A 180 4.51 0.55 24.03
CA ASN A 180 5.04 0.56 25.40
C ASN A 180 4.06 0.00 26.43
N LYS A 181 2.75 0.29 26.32
CA LYS A 181 1.77 -0.07 27.34
C LYS A 181 1.06 -1.41 27.07
N VAL A 182 1.00 -1.85 25.80
CA VAL A 182 0.22 -3.03 25.42
C VAL A 182 1.08 -4.16 24.86
N LEU A 183 2.02 -3.87 23.95
CA LEU A 183 2.79 -4.91 23.26
C LEU A 183 4.02 -5.35 24.07
N MET A 184 4.89 -4.42 24.45
CA MET A 184 6.13 -4.73 25.19
C MET A 184 5.89 -5.42 26.53
N PRO A 185 4.85 -5.11 27.33
CA PRO A 185 4.58 -5.84 28.56
C PRO A 185 4.22 -7.31 28.39
N LYS A 186 3.80 -7.72 27.18
CA LYS A 186 3.47 -9.12 26.84
C LYS A 186 4.68 -9.93 26.40
N MET A 187 5.80 -9.28 26.11
CA MET A 187 7.05 -9.94 25.72
C MET A 187 7.75 -10.54 26.96
N ASP A 188 8.62 -11.52 26.73
CA ASP A 188 9.59 -11.91 27.75
C ASP A 188 10.48 -10.70 28.12
N GLN A 189 10.47 -10.31 29.40
CA GLN A 189 11.13 -9.09 29.84
C GLN A 189 12.67 -9.18 29.78
N LYS A 190 13.26 -10.38 29.82
CA LYS A 190 14.70 -10.56 29.61
C LYS A 190 15.08 -10.37 28.16
N VAL A 191 14.25 -10.91 27.25
CA VAL A 191 14.42 -10.70 25.81
C VAL A 191 14.24 -9.22 25.45
N LEU A 192 13.23 -8.56 25.99
CA LEU A 192 13.01 -7.14 25.74
C LEU A 192 14.19 -6.30 26.23
N ALA A 193 14.75 -6.61 27.41
CA ALA A 193 15.93 -5.92 27.93
C ALA A 193 17.16 -6.13 27.03
N GLU A 194 17.38 -7.32 26.48
CA GLU A 194 18.45 -7.61 25.53
C GLU A 194 18.27 -6.82 24.23
N ILE A 195 17.05 -6.79 23.66
CA ILE A 195 16.71 -5.97 22.48
C ILE A 195 17.04 -4.50 22.74
N LYS A 196 16.56 -3.94 23.86
CA LYS A 196 16.80 -2.54 24.23
C LYS A 196 18.27 -2.22 24.43
N GLN A 197 19.07 -3.15 24.94
CA GLN A 197 20.52 -2.98 25.07
C GLN A 197 21.20 -2.95 23.69
N LEU A 198 20.80 -3.84 22.77
CA LEU A 198 21.32 -3.84 21.40
C LEU A 198 20.96 -2.54 20.65
N GLU A 199 19.76 -2.01 20.89
CA GLU A 199 19.31 -0.72 20.35
C GLU A 199 20.15 0.46 20.91
N ALA A 200 20.38 0.48 22.22
CA ALA A 200 21.22 1.49 22.88
C ALA A 200 22.69 1.45 22.39
N ASP A 201 23.20 0.27 22.12
CA ASP A 201 24.54 0.04 21.55
C ASP A 201 24.59 0.30 20.03
N LYS A 202 23.47 0.64 19.38
CA LYS A 202 23.31 0.81 17.93
C LYS A 202 23.71 -0.44 17.11
N LYS A 203 23.51 -1.63 17.66
CA LYS A 203 23.85 -2.91 17.03
C LYS A 203 22.71 -3.43 16.15
N TYR A 204 22.16 -2.58 15.31
CA TYR A 204 20.99 -2.90 14.47
C TYR A 204 21.25 -3.96 13.39
N THR A 205 22.54 -4.13 13.02
CA THR A 205 22.98 -5.14 12.02
C THR A 205 23.47 -6.44 12.67
N ASP A 206 23.45 -6.55 13.99
CA ASP A 206 23.77 -7.79 14.69
C ASP A 206 22.68 -8.84 14.37
N PRO A 207 23.02 -10.02 13.85
CA PRO A 207 22.02 -11.07 13.57
C PRO A 207 21.17 -11.39 14.79
N ARG A 208 21.76 -11.39 16.00
CA ARG A 208 21.05 -11.62 17.26
C ARG A 208 19.88 -10.64 17.47
N TYR A 209 20.03 -9.39 17.07
CA TYR A 209 18.99 -8.37 17.19
C TYR A 209 17.75 -8.74 16.37
N MET A 210 17.94 -9.09 15.11
CA MET A 210 16.83 -9.49 14.24
C MET A 210 16.21 -10.81 14.66
N ASP A 211 17.02 -11.79 15.10
CA ASP A 211 16.53 -13.08 15.60
C ASP A 211 15.60 -12.90 16.82
N LEU A 212 15.98 -12.02 17.76
CA LEU A 212 15.17 -11.71 18.94
C LEU A 212 13.86 -11.04 18.56
N LEU A 213 13.89 -10.05 17.67
CA LEU A 213 12.69 -9.36 17.18
C LEU A 213 11.77 -10.31 16.43
N LEU A 214 12.31 -11.11 15.52
CA LEU A 214 11.55 -12.06 14.72
C LEU A 214 10.82 -13.06 15.62
N ALA A 215 11.55 -13.72 16.53
CA ALA A 215 11.00 -14.77 17.38
C ALA A 215 10.03 -14.26 18.47
N ASN A 216 10.15 -13.00 18.93
CA ASN A 216 9.43 -12.55 20.11
C ASN A 216 8.46 -11.40 19.85
N HIS A 217 8.46 -10.82 18.64
CA HIS A 217 7.57 -9.72 18.26
C HIS A 217 6.98 -9.89 16.87
N TYR A 218 7.81 -10.09 15.84
CA TYR A 218 7.35 -10.05 14.45
C TYR A 218 6.41 -11.19 14.09
N VAL A 219 6.64 -12.41 14.59
CA VAL A 219 5.74 -13.57 14.38
C VAL A 219 4.38 -13.43 15.08
N TYR A 220 4.21 -12.43 15.95
CA TYR A 220 2.95 -12.16 16.65
C TYR A 220 2.22 -10.95 16.10
N HIS A 221 2.96 -9.94 15.62
CA HIS A 221 2.42 -8.62 15.33
C HIS A 221 2.71 -8.08 13.93
N VAL A 222 3.75 -8.58 13.24
CA VAL A 222 4.07 -8.17 11.87
C VAL A 222 3.48 -9.13 10.85
N LEU A 223 3.81 -10.43 10.95
CA LEU A 223 3.19 -11.48 10.14
C LEU A 223 3.04 -12.75 10.97
N ARG A 224 1.80 -13.14 11.28
CA ARG A 224 1.46 -14.24 12.17
C ARG A 224 1.53 -15.60 11.48
N MET A 225 2.74 -15.94 11.05
CA MET A 225 3.10 -17.21 10.43
C MET A 225 4.43 -17.68 11.02
N PRO A 226 4.71 -18.99 11.05
CA PRO A 226 6.06 -19.47 11.33
C PRO A 226 7.07 -18.84 10.36
N PRO A 227 8.27 -18.41 10.81
CA PRO A 227 9.23 -17.70 9.97
C PRO A 227 9.65 -18.46 8.70
N ASP A 228 9.74 -19.78 8.79
CA ASP A 228 10.06 -20.68 7.67
C ASP A 228 8.92 -20.81 6.63
N GLN A 229 7.72 -20.29 6.96
CA GLN A 229 6.55 -20.25 6.08
C GLN A 229 6.24 -18.84 5.59
N TRP A 230 7.05 -17.85 5.93
CA TRP A 230 6.85 -16.51 5.42
C TRP A 230 6.95 -16.50 3.89
N PRO A 231 5.98 -15.87 3.21
CA PRO A 231 5.99 -15.80 1.75
C PRO A 231 7.27 -15.17 1.20
N GLU A 232 7.77 -15.71 0.10
CA GLU A 232 9.01 -15.24 -0.52
C GLU A 232 9.01 -13.72 -0.80
N PRO A 233 7.92 -13.09 -1.31
CA PRO A 233 7.90 -11.66 -1.52
C PRO A 233 8.07 -10.83 -0.24
N VAL A 234 7.60 -11.34 0.89
CA VAL A 234 7.80 -10.70 2.20
C VAL A 234 9.27 -10.80 2.61
N ASN A 235 9.84 -12.02 2.54
CA ASN A 235 11.25 -12.23 2.88
C ASN A 235 12.17 -11.39 1.99
N ARG A 236 11.88 -11.30 0.70
CA ARG A 236 12.64 -10.50 -0.25
C ARG A 236 12.56 -9.01 0.07
N SER A 237 11.36 -8.50 0.41
CA SER A 237 11.19 -7.10 0.81
C SER A 237 11.95 -6.76 2.09
N PHE A 238 11.91 -7.64 3.10
CA PHE A 238 12.70 -7.46 4.33
C PHE A 238 14.21 -7.49 4.08
N ALA A 239 14.68 -8.42 3.24
CA ALA A 239 16.11 -8.53 2.90
C ALA A 239 16.64 -7.31 2.14
N ARG A 240 15.75 -6.56 1.47
CA ARG A 240 16.08 -5.36 0.67
C ARG A 240 15.75 -4.05 1.35
N LEU A 241 15.30 -4.09 2.62
CA LEU A 241 15.01 -2.89 3.40
C LEU A 241 16.25 -1.98 3.47
N ASN A 242 16.11 -0.74 2.96
CA ASN A 242 17.20 0.22 3.01
C ASN A 242 17.35 0.83 4.41
N GLN A 243 18.29 0.33 5.19
CA GLN A 243 18.57 0.78 6.56
C GLN A 243 18.96 2.27 6.63
N LYS A 244 19.55 2.84 5.56
CA LYS A 244 19.90 4.26 5.50
C LYS A 244 18.67 5.18 5.39
N VAL A 245 17.53 4.63 5.00
CA VAL A 245 16.23 5.32 4.98
C VAL A 245 15.43 4.95 6.23
N TYR A 246 15.34 3.64 6.53
CA TYR A 246 14.50 3.10 7.60
C TYR A 246 14.89 3.64 8.98
N VAL A 247 16.14 3.44 9.39
CA VAL A 247 16.58 3.79 10.74
C VAL A 247 16.48 5.29 11.04
N PRO A 248 16.90 6.22 10.15
CA PRO A 248 16.75 7.65 10.43
C PRO A 248 15.29 8.12 10.49
N MET A 249 14.39 7.52 9.72
CA MET A 249 12.98 7.94 9.67
C MET A 249 12.12 7.26 10.71
N GLN A 250 12.16 5.93 10.78
CA GLN A 250 11.34 5.10 11.66
C GLN A 250 12.01 4.84 13.02
N GLY A 251 13.27 4.48 12.99
CA GLY A 251 13.99 3.89 14.12
C GLY A 251 14.43 2.47 13.80
N PRO A 252 14.98 1.72 14.78
CA PRO A 252 15.64 0.45 14.51
C PRO A 252 14.69 -0.73 14.26
N SER A 253 13.41 -0.64 14.69
CA SER A 253 12.47 -1.79 14.65
C SER A 253 11.01 -1.35 14.66
N GLU A 254 10.10 -2.34 14.62
CA GLU A 254 8.65 -2.17 14.78
C GLU A 254 8.18 -2.19 16.26
N LEU A 255 9.08 -1.94 17.21
CA LEU A 255 8.75 -1.75 18.63
C LEU A 255 8.53 -0.28 19.00
N GLY A 256 7.91 0.49 18.11
CA GLY A 256 7.72 1.92 18.21
C GLY A 256 8.56 2.66 17.16
N ALA A 257 8.51 3.99 17.18
CA ALA A 257 9.27 4.83 16.28
C ALA A 257 10.03 5.91 17.06
N SER A 258 11.33 6.07 16.73
CA SER A 258 12.25 6.99 17.39
C SER A 258 13.05 7.87 16.41
N GLY A 259 12.73 7.79 15.12
CA GLY A 259 13.37 8.58 14.08
C GLY A 259 12.66 9.92 13.81
N ILE A 260 12.86 10.47 12.61
CA ILE A 260 12.24 11.74 12.18
C ILE A 260 10.71 11.73 12.38
N LEU A 261 10.07 10.57 12.28
CA LEU A 261 8.62 10.41 12.42
C LEU A 261 8.12 10.43 13.87
N GLU A 262 8.98 10.39 14.89
CA GLU A 262 8.62 10.19 16.29
C GLU A 262 7.48 11.10 16.79
N ASN A 263 7.45 12.35 16.33
CA ASN A 263 6.45 13.34 16.75
C ASN A 263 5.34 13.60 15.73
N TRP A 264 5.23 12.76 14.70
CA TRP A 264 4.20 12.93 13.68
C TRP A 264 2.82 12.59 14.23
N ASP A 265 1.87 13.54 14.12
CA ASP A 265 0.48 13.40 14.57
C ASP A 265 -0.46 14.19 13.65
N ARG A 266 -1.46 13.51 13.07
CA ARG A 266 -2.50 14.09 12.21
C ARG A 266 -3.92 13.77 12.68
N VAL A 267 -4.10 13.28 13.89
CA VAL A 267 -5.44 12.95 14.44
C VAL A 267 -6.41 14.13 14.35
N LYS A 268 -5.93 15.36 14.62
CA LYS A 268 -6.74 16.59 14.54
C LYS A 268 -7.02 17.02 13.10
N ASP A 269 -6.25 16.55 12.14
CA ASP A 269 -6.36 16.90 10.73
C ASP A 269 -7.27 15.94 9.94
N LEU A 270 -7.56 14.74 10.46
CA LEU A 270 -8.40 13.76 9.79
C LEU A 270 -9.75 14.31 9.28
N PRO A 271 -10.47 15.19 10.03
CA PRO A 271 -11.71 15.77 9.52
C PRO A 271 -11.56 16.66 8.28
N LYS A 272 -10.34 17.07 7.92
CA LYS A 272 -10.07 17.85 6.69
C LYS A 272 -10.05 16.96 5.44
N ILE A 273 -9.89 15.64 5.60
CA ILE A 273 -9.94 14.67 4.50
C ILE A 273 -11.40 14.39 4.18
N THR A 274 -11.83 14.74 2.96
CA THR A 274 -13.23 14.69 2.53
C THR A 274 -13.52 13.62 1.49
N VAL A 275 -12.49 13.01 0.90
CA VAL A 275 -12.66 11.91 -0.06
C VAL A 275 -13.09 10.62 0.64
N PRO A 276 -13.80 9.71 -0.07
CA PRO A 276 -14.11 8.39 0.47
C PRO A 276 -12.83 7.69 0.95
N THR A 277 -12.80 7.30 2.22
CA THR A 277 -11.59 6.73 2.83
C THR A 277 -11.90 5.41 3.55
N LEU A 278 -11.10 4.38 3.26
CA LEU A 278 -11.09 3.12 3.98
C LEU A 278 -9.89 3.09 4.93
N VAL A 279 -10.14 2.83 6.20
CA VAL A 279 -9.11 2.49 7.19
C VAL A 279 -9.16 0.98 7.42
N ILE A 280 -8.04 0.29 7.26
CA ILE A 280 -7.91 -1.16 7.51
C ILE A 280 -7.07 -1.34 8.76
N GLY A 281 -7.63 -2.05 9.74
CA GLY A 281 -6.94 -2.41 10.97
C GLY A 281 -7.08 -3.91 11.27
N ALA A 282 -6.16 -4.43 12.05
CA ALA A 282 -6.08 -5.85 12.36
C ALA A 282 -5.91 -6.08 13.87
N GLU A 283 -6.43 -7.22 14.36
CA GLU A 283 -6.48 -7.55 15.80
C GLU A 283 -5.08 -7.63 16.43
N TYR A 284 -4.13 -8.20 15.70
CA TYR A 284 -2.80 -8.53 16.23
C TYR A 284 -1.70 -7.60 15.71
N ASP A 285 -2.10 -6.47 15.09
CA ASP A 285 -1.19 -5.50 14.48
C ASP A 285 -0.23 -4.87 15.52
N THR A 286 0.89 -4.35 15.06
CA THR A 286 1.71 -3.40 15.81
C THR A 286 0.97 -2.07 16.02
N MET A 287 -0.05 -1.78 15.22
CA MET A 287 -0.92 -0.60 15.28
C MET A 287 -2.19 -0.91 16.08
N ASP A 288 -2.60 0.00 16.97
CA ASP A 288 -3.81 -0.16 17.77
C ASP A 288 -5.08 -0.19 16.90
N PRO A 289 -5.82 -1.32 16.83
CA PRO A 289 -7.06 -1.40 16.05
C PRO A 289 -8.16 -0.46 16.56
N VAL A 290 -8.15 -0.10 17.84
CA VAL A 290 -9.09 0.87 18.42
C VAL A 290 -8.80 2.27 17.89
N HIS A 291 -7.53 2.65 17.82
CA HIS A 291 -7.11 3.91 17.20
C HIS A 291 -7.49 3.97 15.72
N MET A 292 -7.24 2.89 14.96
CA MET A 292 -7.60 2.85 13.55
C MET A 292 -9.12 2.94 13.32
N LYS A 293 -9.92 2.31 14.16
CA LYS A 293 -11.39 2.49 14.15
C LYS A 293 -11.78 3.94 14.44
N MET A 294 -11.16 4.58 15.41
CA MET A 294 -11.40 6.01 15.73
C MET A 294 -11.03 6.90 14.54
N MET A 295 -9.94 6.61 13.80
CA MET A 295 -9.59 7.35 12.59
C MET A 295 -10.74 7.34 11.58
N SER A 296 -11.33 6.18 11.30
CA SER A 296 -12.44 6.05 10.36
C SER A 296 -13.67 6.90 10.77
N GLN A 297 -13.90 7.08 12.08
CA GLN A 297 -14.99 7.88 12.61
C GLN A 297 -14.73 9.40 12.52
N LYS A 298 -13.46 9.82 12.53
CA LYS A 298 -13.06 11.23 12.38
C LYS A 298 -13.03 11.71 10.93
N LEU A 299 -12.84 10.80 9.98
CA LEU A 299 -12.84 11.09 8.54
C LEU A 299 -14.25 11.43 8.05
N LYS A 300 -14.40 12.41 7.15
CA LYS A 300 -15.72 12.86 6.64
C LYS A 300 -16.51 11.75 5.95
N GLN A 301 -15.84 10.90 5.17
CA GLN A 301 -16.41 9.75 4.49
C GLN A 301 -15.60 8.48 4.83
N GLY A 302 -15.34 8.27 6.12
CA GLY A 302 -14.56 7.16 6.63
C GLY A 302 -15.37 5.85 6.66
N SER A 303 -14.69 4.75 6.36
CA SER A 303 -15.15 3.38 6.55
C SER A 303 -14.07 2.59 7.26
N TYR A 304 -14.44 1.57 8.03
CA TYR A 304 -13.49 0.72 8.74
C TYR A 304 -13.61 -0.72 8.27
N LEU A 305 -12.49 -1.34 7.95
CA LEU A 305 -12.34 -2.77 7.71
C LEU A 305 -11.51 -3.36 8.84
N TYR A 306 -12.08 -4.29 9.57
CA TYR A 306 -11.40 -4.99 10.65
C TYR A 306 -11.03 -6.41 10.21
N CYS A 307 -9.76 -6.77 10.38
CA CYS A 307 -9.19 -8.07 10.08
C CYS A 307 -8.96 -8.85 11.40
N PRO A 308 -9.92 -9.69 11.84
CA PRO A 308 -9.88 -10.30 13.18
C PRO A 308 -8.78 -11.36 13.35
N LYS A 309 -8.21 -11.86 12.28
CA LYS A 309 -7.11 -12.84 12.30
C LYS A 309 -5.79 -12.23 11.88
N GLY A 310 -5.81 -10.99 11.37
CA GLY A 310 -4.67 -10.31 10.78
C GLY A 310 -3.75 -9.64 11.80
N SER A 311 -2.53 -9.39 11.34
CA SER A 311 -1.53 -8.57 11.99
C SER A 311 -1.14 -7.39 11.08
N HIS A 312 0.08 -6.83 11.21
CA HIS A 312 0.54 -5.72 10.38
C HIS A 312 0.46 -6.03 8.89
N MET A 313 0.71 -7.28 8.50
CA MET A 313 0.56 -7.77 7.14
C MET A 313 -0.74 -8.56 6.93
N ALA A 314 -1.87 -7.95 7.29
CA ALA A 314 -3.19 -8.57 7.18
C ALA A 314 -3.54 -9.03 5.75
N MET A 315 -2.89 -8.47 4.72
CA MET A 315 -3.00 -8.93 3.34
C MET A 315 -2.45 -10.37 3.13
N TYR A 316 -1.74 -10.93 4.12
CA TYR A 316 -1.26 -12.31 4.12
C TYR A 316 -1.96 -13.18 5.15
N ASP A 317 -2.02 -12.76 6.42
CA ASP A 317 -2.51 -13.63 7.51
C ASP A 317 -4.02 -13.51 7.78
N ASP A 318 -4.71 -12.50 7.21
CA ASP A 318 -6.18 -12.45 7.10
C ASP A 318 -6.64 -12.07 5.68
N GLN A 319 -6.03 -12.70 4.71
CA GLN A 319 -6.08 -12.40 3.29
C GLN A 319 -7.51 -12.27 2.74
N GLN A 320 -8.40 -13.20 3.09
CA GLN A 320 -9.78 -13.22 2.61
C GLN A 320 -10.58 -12.01 3.11
N THR A 321 -10.47 -11.68 4.39
CA THR A 321 -11.14 -10.50 4.97
C THR A 321 -10.60 -9.23 4.34
N TYR A 322 -9.28 -9.12 4.25
CA TYR A 322 -8.58 -7.95 3.71
C TYR A 322 -9.02 -7.65 2.27
N PHE A 323 -8.84 -8.60 1.35
CA PHE A 323 -9.11 -8.34 -0.06
C PHE A 323 -10.60 -8.25 -0.39
N LYS A 324 -11.47 -9.03 0.27
CA LYS A 324 -12.93 -8.91 0.09
C LYS A 324 -13.41 -7.51 0.49
N GLY A 325 -12.95 -7.00 1.63
CA GLY A 325 -13.31 -5.68 2.12
C GLY A 325 -12.76 -4.55 1.25
N LEU A 326 -11.49 -4.62 0.88
CA LEU A 326 -10.81 -3.64 0.02
C LEU A 326 -11.45 -3.56 -1.37
N ILE A 327 -11.64 -4.68 -2.04
CA ILE A 327 -12.30 -4.75 -3.36
C ILE A 327 -13.72 -4.22 -3.28
N GLY A 328 -14.46 -4.59 -2.24
CA GLY A 328 -15.83 -4.10 -2.01
C GLY A 328 -15.88 -2.57 -1.85
N PHE A 329 -14.92 -1.98 -1.13
CA PHE A 329 -14.80 -0.52 -0.99
C PHE A 329 -14.51 0.15 -2.34
N LEU A 330 -13.54 -0.34 -3.11
CA LEU A 330 -13.16 0.22 -4.41
C LEU A 330 -14.34 0.20 -5.39
N GLN A 331 -15.02 -0.94 -5.53
CA GLN A 331 -16.17 -1.10 -6.43
C GLN A 331 -17.39 -0.26 -6.00
N LYS A 332 -17.65 -0.15 -4.68
CA LYS A 332 -18.73 0.69 -4.15
C LYS A 332 -18.49 2.17 -4.41
N THR A 333 -17.25 2.60 -4.20
CA THR A 333 -16.86 4.00 -4.42
C THR A 333 -16.92 4.36 -5.90
N ASP A 334 -16.47 3.46 -6.78
CA ASP A 334 -16.53 3.64 -8.23
C ASP A 334 -17.97 3.82 -8.74
N LYS A 335 -18.89 2.92 -8.33
CA LYS A 335 -20.33 3.00 -8.68
C LYS A 335 -21.00 4.28 -8.16
N LYS A 336 -20.58 4.80 -7.01
CA LYS A 336 -21.14 6.04 -6.44
C LYS A 336 -20.70 7.28 -7.21
N ALA A 337 -19.47 7.28 -7.73
CA ALA A 337 -18.93 8.37 -8.52
C ALA A 337 -19.50 8.41 -9.97
N ALA A 338 -20.04 7.30 -10.45
CA ALA A 338 -20.66 7.19 -11.79
C ALA A 338 -22.13 7.66 -11.84
N LYS A 339 -22.74 7.95 -10.69
CA LYS A 339 -24.09 8.52 -10.54
C LYS A 339 -24.02 10.02 -10.32
#